data_fe22963e641208002cc5d807c17c4b87
#
_entry.id   fe22963e641208002cc5d807c17c4b87
#
_cell.length_a   1.000
_cell.length_b   1.000
_cell.length_c   1.000
_cell.angle_alpha   90.00
_cell.angle_beta   90.00
_cell.angle_gamma   90.00
#
_symmetry.space_group_name_H-M   'P 1'
#
loop_
_entity.id
_entity.type
_entity.pdbx_description
1 polymer ?
#
loop_
_entity_poly.entity_id
_entity_poly.type
_entity_poly.pdbx_seq_one_letter_code
_entity_poly.pdbx_strand_id
1 'polypeptide(L)'
;MCFTAHPDDECGAFGGALMQAHQRGVETSVVCLTEGRAASNRGNARNADELAALRRQEFAAALRVLDVAHGEVLDYPDGGLARQDFTRVTTDLVERIRRFRPQVVLTFGGDGNVNLHPDHTMVCFFATAAFHWAGRANFAPEQIAAGLPPYRAQKLYYAVAPFLANEETPPRVALVPASLVLTLGELKAKKIEAFQQHTTQAELLAKVKAVLERTFGEEKYLLAAAPGMRSSPLETDMFADLEE
;
A
#
# COMPACT_ATOMS: atom_id res chain seq x y z
N MET A 1 5.02 -1.51 7.51
CA MET A 1 5.25 -0.51 6.42
C MET A 1 4.39 -0.88 5.23
N CYS A 2 3.79 0.10 4.57
CA CYS A 2 2.96 -0.10 3.39
C CYS A 2 3.52 0.71 2.21
N PHE A 3 3.58 0.11 1.02
CA PHE A 3 3.93 0.79 -0.24
C PHE A 3 2.70 0.89 -1.13
N THR A 4 2.36 2.12 -1.57
CA THR A 4 1.21 2.43 -2.41
C THR A 4 1.63 3.21 -3.65
N ALA A 5 0.75 3.28 -4.65
CA ALA A 5 1.03 4.00 -5.90
C ALA A 5 0.58 5.46 -5.84
N HIS A 6 -0.64 5.70 -5.39
CA HIS A 6 -1.28 7.02 -5.41
C HIS A 6 -1.85 7.39 -4.04
N PRO A 7 -1.96 8.69 -3.71
CA PRO A 7 -2.71 9.12 -2.53
C PRO A 7 -4.19 8.74 -2.68
N ASP A 8 -4.72 7.94 -1.81
CA ASP A 8 -6.02 7.29 -1.62
C ASP A 8 -5.96 5.75 -1.54
N ASP A 9 -4.95 5.13 -2.11
CA ASP A 9 -4.73 3.69 -2.06
C ASP A 9 -4.60 3.16 -0.62
N GLU A 10 -3.93 3.94 0.26
CA GLU A 10 -3.75 3.59 1.67
C GLU A 10 -5.08 3.39 2.39
N CYS A 11 -6.10 4.17 2.01
CA CYS A 11 -7.45 4.02 2.53
C CYS A 11 -8.15 2.81 1.91
N GLY A 12 -8.02 2.66 0.58
CA GLY A 12 -8.75 1.65 -0.19
C GLY A 12 -8.34 0.23 0.17
N ALA A 13 -7.05 -0.07 0.09
CA ALA A 13 -6.51 -1.42 0.16
C ALA A 13 -5.91 -1.79 1.53
N PHE A 14 -5.53 -0.82 2.37
CA PHE A 14 -4.67 -1.07 3.54
C PHE A 14 -5.15 -0.42 4.84
N GLY A 15 -6.17 0.45 4.78
CA GLY A 15 -6.59 1.26 5.92
C GLY A 15 -6.99 0.44 7.14
N GLY A 16 -7.63 -0.70 6.94
CA GLY A 16 -8.02 -1.61 8.01
C GLY A 16 -6.81 -2.25 8.69
N ALA A 17 -5.86 -2.76 7.91
CA ALA A 17 -4.63 -3.35 8.44
C ALA A 17 -3.80 -2.32 9.22
N LEU A 18 -3.70 -1.08 8.72
CA LEU A 18 -2.99 0.01 9.37
C LEU A 18 -3.63 0.38 10.71
N MET A 19 -4.96 0.52 10.76
CA MET A 19 -5.68 0.83 12.00
C MET A 19 -5.61 -0.32 13.01
N GLN A 20 -5.75 -1.58 12.58
CA GLN A 20 -5.60 -2.73 13.48
C GLN A 20 -4.18 -2.85 14.03
N ALA A 21 -3.16 -2.51 13.23
CA ALA A 21 -1.78 -2.42 13.70
C ALA A 21 -1.63 -1.35 14.79
N HIS A 22 -2.17 -0.15 14.56
CA HIS A 22 -2.16 0.93 15.57
C HIS A 22 -2.84 0.51 16.88
N GLN A 23 -4.02 -0.15 16.82
CA GLN A 23 -4.72 -0.65 18.01
C GLN A 23 -3.87 -1.63 18.84
N ARG A 24 -2.90 -2.29 18.22
CA ARG A 24 -1.94 -3.20 18.89
C ARG A 24 -0.65 -2.50 19.33
N GLY A 25 -0.57 -1.17 19.23
CA GLY A 25 0.63 -0.40 19.56
C GLY A 25 1.75 -0.55 18.54
N VAL A 26 1.46 -1.03 17.34
CA VAL A 26 2.46 -1.18 16.26
C VAL A 26 2.65 0.16 15.56
N GLU A 27 3.89 0.60 15.42
CA GLU A 27 4.26 1.77 14.64
C GLU A 27 4.10 1.50 13.14
N THR A 28 3.38 2.38 12.43
CA THR A 28 3.03 2.20 11.03
C THR A 28 3.64 3.27 10.15
N SER A 29 3.98 2.90 8.90
CA SER A 29 4.52 3.80 7.88
C SER A 29 3.89 3.51 6.53
N VAL A 30 3.52 4.57 5.80
CA VAL A 30 3.04 4.47 4.41
C VAL A 30 3.95 5.29 3.50
N VAL A 31 4.43 4.67 2.44
CA VAL A 31 5.21 5.32 1.37
C VAL A 31 4.40 5.22 0.08
N CYS A 32 3.91 6.36 -0.39
CA CYS A 32 3.21 6.50 -1.66
C CYS A 32 4.20 6.92 -2.75
N LEU A 33 4.27 6.18 -3.87
CA LEU A 33 5.31 6.39 -4.86
C LEU A 33 5.06 7.59 -5.76
N THR A 34 3.83 8.00 -5.98
CA THR A 34 3.48 9.14 -6.85
C THR A 34 2.62 10.17 -6.12
N GLU A 35 2.58 11.37 -6.66
CA GLU A 35 1.70 12.44 -6.15
C GLU A 35 0.27 12.34 -6.70
N GLY A 36 -0.03 11.39 -7.58
CA GLY A 36 -1.33 11.25 -8.21
C GLY A 36 -1.73 12.42 -9.12
N ARG A 37 -0.74 13.10 -9.72
CA ARG A 37 -0.95 14.33 -10.52
C ARG A 37 -1.60 14.11 -11.89
N ALA A 38 -1.65 12.85 -12.37
CA ALA A 38 -2.29 12.49 -13.64
C ALA A 38 -3.76 12.07 -13.47
N ALA A 39 -4.31 12.11 -12.26
CA ALA A 39 -5.68 11.72 -12.02
C ALA A 39 -6.68 12.53 -12.86
N SER A 40 -7.72 11.85 -13.34
CA SER A 40 -8.83 12.48 -14.08
C SER A 40 -9.70 13.35 -13.18
N ASN A 41 -9.91 12.91 -11.92
CA ASN A 41 -10.60 13.69 -10.91
C ASN A 41 -9.62 14.68 -10.27
N ARG A 42 -9.93 15.96 -10.35
CA ARG A 42 -8.99 17.02 -9.94
C ARG A 42 -9.55 17.94 -8.87
N GLY A 43 -10.82 17.74 -8.46
CA GLY A 43 -11.48 18.72 -7.61
C GLY A 43 -11.38 20.13 -8.21
N ASN A 44 -10.87 21.07 -7.43
CA ASN A 44 -10.69 22.46 -7.86
C ASN A 44 -9.28 22.79 -8.39
N ALA A 45 -8.41 21.79 -8.58
CA ALA A 45 -7.04 22.01 -9.06
C ALA A 45 -7.05 22.48 -10.52
N ARG A 46 -6.33 23.57 -10.80
CA ARG A 46 -6.25 24.21 -12.11
C ARG A 46 -5.21 23.56 -13.02
N ASN A 47 -4.21 22.91 -12.43
CA ASN A 47 -3.11 22.24 -13.12
C ASN A 47 -2.59 21.04 -12.30
N ALA A 48 -1.65 20.29 -12.87
CA ALA A 48 -1.10 19.09 -12.26
C ALA A 48 -0.31 19.36 -10.97
N ASP A 49 0.37 20.50 -10.86
CA ASP A 49 1.17 20.84 -9.68
C ASP A 49 0.29 21.23 -8.50
N GLU A 50 -0.82 21.95 -8.75
CA GLU A 50 -1.83 22.21 -7.73
C GLU A 50 -2.50 20.90 -7.28
N LEU A 51 -2.81 20.00 -8.21
CA LEU A 51 -3.37 18.71 -7.87
C LEU A 51 -2.42 17.91 -6.97
N ALA A 52 -1.14 17.84 -7.33
CA ALA A 52 -0.11 17.16 -6.54
C ALA A 52 -0.02 17.75 -5.11
N ALA A 53 -0.02 19.08 -4.99
CA ALA A 53 0.02 19.75 -3.69
C ALA A 53 -1.23 19.43 -2.84
N LEU A 54 -2.42 19.45 -3.43
CA LEU A 54 -3.67 19.09 -2.75
C LEU A 54 -3.64 17.63 -2.31
N ARG A 55 -3.28 16.70 -3.20
CA ARG A 55 -3.26 15.27 -2.88
C ARG A 55 -2.24 14.90 -1.79
N ARG A 56 -1.13 15.60 -1.70
CA ARG A 56 -0.19 15.46 -0.55
C ARG A 56 -0.85 15.87 0.77
N GLN A 57 -1.64 16.96 0.78
CA GLN A 57 -2.37 17.41 1.97
C GLN A 57 -3.48 16.44 2.36
N GLU A 58 -4.24 15.94 1.37
CA GLU A 58 -5.28 14.95 1.55
C GLU A 58 -4.73 13.63 2.10
N PHE A 59 -3.62 13.14 1.55
CA PHE A 59 -2.89 11.98 2.05
C PHE A 59 -2.51 12.15 3.52
N ALA A 60 -1.91 13.28 3.88
CA ALA A 60 -1.56 13.56 5.27
C ALA A 60 -2.80 13.64 6.19
N ALA A 61 -3.95 14.13 5.68
CA ALA A 61 -5.20 14.14 6.43
C ALA A 61 -5.76 12.72 6.61
N ALA A 62 -5.75 11.90 5.56
CA ALA A 62 -6.18 10.52 5.61
C ALA A 62 -5.33 9.67 6.58
N LEU A 63 -4.01 9.83 6.56
CA LEU A 63 -3.11 9.15 7.51
C LEU A 63 -3.41 9.50 8.96
N ARG A 64 -3.79 10.76 9.27
CA ARG A 64 -4.22 11.13 10.63
C ARG A 64 -5.50 10.38 11.04
N VAL A 65 -6.46 10.24 10.14
CA VAL A 65 -7.69 9.48 10.42
C VAL A 65 -7.38 7.98 10.62
N LEU A 66 -6.43 7.43 9.86
CA LEU A 66 -6.00 6.03 9.98
C LEU A 66 -5.07 5.76 11.18
N ASP A 67 -4.69 6.79 11.95
CA ASP A 67 -3.69 6.71 13.03
C ASP A 67 -2.31 6.18 12.56
N VAL A 68 -1.92 6.53 11.33
CA VAL A 68 -0.61 6.17 10.78
C VAL A 68 0.47 7.11 11.30
N ALA A 69 1.56 6.55 11.83
CA ALA A 69 2.62 7.33 12.47
C ALA A 69 3.49 8.09 11.45
N HIS A 70 3.80 7.47 10.31
CA HIS A 70 4.68 8.05 9.30
C HIS A 70 4.09 7.96 7.90
N GLY A 71 4.17 9.05 7.15
CA GLY A 71 3.74 9.12 5.76
C GLY A 71 4.73 9.85 4.89
N GLU A 72 5.00 9.30 3.72
CA GLU A 72 5.85 9.91 2.69
C GLU A 72 5.19 9.77 1.32
N VAL A 73 5.21 10.85 0.53
CA VAL A 73 4.80 10.82 -0.88
C VAL A 73 6.03 11.17 -1.71
N LEU A 74 6.44 10.22 -2.55
CA LEU A 74 7.53 10.40 -3.51
C LEU A 74 7.05 11.18 -4.74
N ASP A 75 7.95 11.49 -5.65
CA ASP A 75 7.69 12.30 -6.84
C ASP A 75 7.85 11.51 -8.16
N TYR A 76 7.73 10.17 -8.10
CA TYR A 76 7.73 9.37 -9.32
C TYR A 76 6.54 9.74 -10.22
N PRO A 77 6.71 9.67 -11.56
CA PRO A 77 5.65 10.02 -12.50
C PRO A 77 4.41 9.12 -12.34
N ASP A 78 3.27 9.74 -12.02
CA ASP A 78 1.97 9.09 -11.99
C ASP A 78 1.56 8.61 -13.40
N GLY A 79 1.08 7.36 -13.50
CA GLY A 79 0.86 6.66 -14.78
C GLY A 79 2.16 6.28 -15.50
N GLY A 80 3.30 6.43 -14.85
CA GLY A 80 4.63 6.28 -15.45
C GLY A 80 5.56 5.29 -14.76
N LEU A 81 5.14 4.58 -13.73
CA LEU A 81 6.02 3.70 -12.96
C LEU A 81 6.63 2.59 -13.81
N ALA A 82 5.91 2.07 -14.81
CA ALA A 82 6.43 1.04 -15.72
C ALA A 82 7.61 1.51 -16.61
N ARG A 83 7.84 2.81 -16.70
CA ARG A 83 8.94 3.42 -17.48
C ARG A 83 10.13 3.84 -16.63
N GLN A 84 10.03 3.63 -15.29
CA GLN A 84 11.11 4.00 -14.39
C GLN A 84 12.21 2.93 -14.35
N ASP A 85 13.42 3.35 -14.05
CA ASP A 85 14.52 2.43 -13.80
C ASP A 85 14.21 1.57 -12.57
N PHE A 86 14.11 0.26 -12.80
CA PHE A 86 13.71 -0.70 -11.77
C PHE A 86 14.68 -0.69 -10.58
N THR A 87 15.97 -0.64 -10.87
CA THR A 87 17.00 -0.67 -9.82
C THR A 87 16.96 0.61 -9.00
N ARG A 88 16.80 1.77 -9.63
CA ARG A 88 16.70 3.05 -8.94
C ARG A 88 15.52 3.07 -7.96
N VAL A 89 14.29 2.78 -8.46
CA VAL A 89 13.10 2.79 -7.60
C VAL A 89 13.24 1.76 -6.47
N THR A 90 13.72 0.55 -6.77
CA THR A 90 13.92 -0.48 -5.76
C THR A 90 14.95 -0.04 -4.70
N THR A 91 16.04 0.62 -5.11
CA THR A 91 17.05 1.15 -4.19
C THR A 91 16.47 2.20 -3.24
N ASP A 92 15.62 3.08 -3.75
CA ASP A 92 14.92 4.08 -2.93
C ASP A 92 13.99 3.40 -1.89
N LEU A 93 13.29 2.34 -2.25
CA LEU A 93 12.44 1.60 -1.31
C LEU A 93 13.28 0.76 -0.31
N VAL A 94 14.43 0.23 -0.73
CA VAL A 94 15.38 -0.45 0.18
C VAL A 94 15.87 0.50 1.27
N GLU A 95 16.16 1.75 0.93
CA GLU A 95 16.56 2.77 1.91
C GLU A 95 15.49 2.94 2.99
N ARG A 96 14.23 3.03 2.60
CA ARG A 96 13.09 3.20 3.52
C ARG A 96 12.89 1.98 4.41
N ILE A 97 13.02 0.77 3.87
CA ILE A 97 12.98 -0.47 4.67
C ILE A 97 14.13 -0.50 5.67
N ARG A 98 15.36 -0.17 5.26
CA ARG A 98 16.53 -0.14 6.16
C ARG A 98 16.42 0.91 7.25
N ARG A 99 15.82 2.06 6.92
CA ARG A 99 15.60 3.17 7.87
C ARG A 99 14.50 2.87 8.87
N PHE A 100 13.34 2.44 8.42
CA PHE A 100 12.17 2.18 9.27
C PHE A 100 12.22 0.82 9.97
N ARG A 101 12.89 -0.18 9.38
CA ARG A 101 13.07 -1.55 9.90
C ARG A 101 11.74 -2.30 10.17
N PRO A 102 10.82 -2.38 9.21
CA PRO A 102 9.51 -2.99 9.43
C PRO A 102 9.62 -4.52 9.53
N GLN A 103 8.91 -5.15 10.47
CA GLN A 103 8.74 -6.60 10.48
C GLN A 103 7.80 -7.06 9.36
N VAL A 104 6.78 -6.26 9.06
CA VAL A 104 5.76 -6.58 8.05
C VAL A 104 5.75 -5.51 6.97
N VAL A 105 5.74 -5.95 5.70
CA VAL A 105 5.57 -5.10 4.52
C VAL A 105 4.26 -5.45 3.83
N LEU A 106 3.48 -4.44 3.48
CA LEU A 106 2.23 -4.53 2.72
C LEU A 106 2.41 -3.85 1.38
N THR A 107 1.85 -4.41 0.33
CA THR A 107 1.76 -3.79 -0.99
C THR A 107 0.65 -4.45 -1.83
N PHE A 108 0.49 -4.02 -3.08
CA PHE A 108 -0.47 -4.62 -4.01
C PHE A 108 -0.05 -6.02 -4.46
N GLY A 109 -1.00 -6.77 -5.04
CA GLY A 109 -0.69 -7.96 -5.83
C GLY A 109 -0.17 -7.62 -7.24
N GLY A 110 0.51 -8.57 -7.88
CA GLY A 110 1.03 -8.41 -9.24
C GLY A 110 -0.05 -8.26 -10.32
N ASP A 111 -1.32 -8.55 -9.98
CA ASP A 111 -2.49 -8.30 -10.81
C ASP A 111 -2.89 -6.80 -10.87
N GLY A 112 -2.29 -5.96 -10.03
CA GLY A 112 -2.61 -4.54 -9.92
C GLY A 112 -3.76 -4.24 -8.98
N ASN A 113 -4.30 -5.24 -8.28
CA ASN A 113 -5.33 -5.16 -7.24
C ASN A 113 -6.33 -3.98 -7.43
N VAL A 114 -7.18 -3.73 -6.48
CA VAL A 114 -8.17 -2.62 -6.43
C VAL A 114 -8.86 -2.38 -7.77
N ASN A 115 -8.18 -1.77 -8.74
CA ASN A 115 -8.69 -1.42 -10.07
C ASN A 115 -7.82 -1.96 -11.22
N LEU A 116 -6.91 -2.89 -10.94
CA LEU A 116 -5.96 -3.47 -11.90
C LEU A 116 -5.04 -2.42 -12.57
N HIS A 117 -4.69 -1.37 -11.82
CA HIS A 117 -3.90 -0.26 -12.34
C HIS A 117 -2.44 -0.68 -12.62
N PRO A 118 -1.85 -0.32 -13.78
CA PRO A 118 -0.46 -0.70 -14.09
C PRO A 118 0.56 -0.22 -13.06
N ASP A 119 0.37 0.97 -12.47
CA ASP A 119 1.26 1.47 -11.42
C ASP A 119 1.18 0.63 -10.14
N HIS A 120 0.00 0.06 -9.79
CA HIS A 120 -0.12 -0.87 -8.65
C HIS A 120 0.72 -2.14 -8.89
N THR A 121 0.67 -2.70 -10.11
CA THR A 121 1.52 -3.82 -10.52
C THR A 121 3.00 -3.47 -10.35
N MET A 122 3.42 -2.29 -10.77
CA MET A 122 4.81 -1.87 -10.65
C MET A 122 5.24 -1.66 -9.20
N VAL A 123 4.37 -1.08 -8.36
CA VAL A 123 4.64 -0.96 -6.91
C VAL A 123 4.80 -2.34 -6.27
N CYS A 124 3.97 -3.32 -6.65
CA CYS A 124 4.15 -4.71 -6.21
C CYS A 124 5.56 -5.21 -6.52
N PHE A 125 6.04 -5.04 -7.74
CA PHE A 125 7.35 -5.54 -8.16
C PHE A 125 8.50 -4.81 -7.46
N PHE A 126 8.45 -3.50 -7.37
CA PHE A 126 9.46 -2.71 -6.67
C PHE A 126 9.51 -3.06 -5.17
N ALA A 127 8.36 -3.11 -4.50
CA ALA A 127 8.28 -3.41 -3.08
C ALA A 127 8.72 -4.85 -2.77
N THR A 128 8.37 -5.82 -3.64
CA THR A 128 8.82 -7.21 -3.50
C THR A 128 10.34 -7.32 -3.63
N ALA A 129 10.91 -6.68 -4.64
CA ALA A 129 12.36 -6.65 -4.79
C ALA A 129 13.04 -5.96 -3.61
N ALA A 130 12.49 -4.82 -3.16
CA ALA A 130 13.02 -4.08 -2.01
C ALA A 130 12.96 -4.92 -0.72
N PHE A 131 11.85 -5.63 -0.47
CA PHE A 131 11.72 -6.55 0.66
C PHE A 131 12.84 -7.59 0.70
N HIS A 132 13.12 -8.23 -0.45
CA HIS A 132 14.16 -9.27 -0.53
C HIS A 132 15.59 -8.69 -0.54
N TRP A 133 15.78 -7.46 -1.03
CA TRP A 133 17.12 -6.89 -1.22
C TRP A 133 17.58 -6.04 -0.05
N ALA A 134 16.69 -5.53 0.77
CA ALA A 134 17.06 -4.71 1.94
C ALA A 134 17.97 -5.46 2.92
N GLY A 135 17.84 -6.78 3.02
CA GLY A 135 18.70 -7.63 3.85
C GLY A 135 20.05 -8.03 3.24
N ARG A 136 20.35 -7.59 2.01
CA ARG A 136 21.59 -7.99 1.32
C ARG A 136 22.71 -6.99 1.55
N ALA A 137 23.85 -7.46 2.04
CA ALA A 137 25.03 -6.62 2.26
C ALA A 137 25.71 -6.15 0.96
N ASN A 138 25.47 -6.84 -0.16
CA ASN A 138 26.03 -6.51 -1.47
C ASN A 138 25.10 -5.67 -2.36
N PHE A 139 23.95 -5.22 -1.82
CA PHE A 139 23.03 -4.33 -2.54
C PHE A 139 23.03 -2.95 -1.91
N ALA A 140 23.14 -1.90 -2.74
CA ALA A 140 23.22 -0.50 -2.31
C ALA A 140 24.25 -0.27 -1.18
N PRO A 141 25.56 -0.58 -1.42
CA PRO A 141 26.60 -0.46 -0.40
C PRO A 141 26.79 0.98 0.09
N GLU A 142 26.44 1.96 -0.71
CA GLU A 142 26.44 3.40 -0.35
C GLU A 142 25.49 3.71 0.81
N GLN A 143 24.34 3.05 0.88
CA GLN A 143 23.39 3.20 1.99
C GLN A 143 23.99 2.60 3.27
N ILE A 144 24.70 1.47 3.15
CA ILE A 144 25.36 0.84 4.29
C ILE A 144 26.48 1.75 4.83
N ALA A 145 27.29 2.32 3.92
CA ALA A 145 28.32 3.30 4.27
C ALA A 145 27.73 4.57 4.93
N ALA A 146 26.50 4.93 4.57
CA ALA A 146 25.75 6.04 5.17
C ALA A 146 25.08 5.68 6.51
N GLY A 147 25.31 4.49 7.08
CA GLY A 147 24.78 4.08 8.39
C GLY A 147 23.42 3.38 8.34
N LEU A 148 22.99 2.91 7.18
CA LEU A 148 21.78 2.10 7.02
C LEU A 148 22.17 0.62 6.79
N PRO A 149 22.36 -0.16 7.85
CA PRO A 149 22.80 -1.56 7.72
C PRO A 149 21.72 -2.40 7.04
N PRO A 150 22.09 -3.55 6.45
CA PRO A 150 21.15 -4.49 5.90
C PRO A 150 20.07 -4.85 6.92
N TYR A 151 18.83 -4.87 6.48
CA TYR A 151 17.69 -5.23 7.31
C TYR A 151 16.76 -6.19 6.58
N ARG A 152 16.36 -7.28 7.25
CA ARG A 152 15.46 -8.28 6.72
C ARG A 152 14.08 -8.12 7.36
N ALA A 153 13.12 -7.58 6.61
CA ALA A 153 11.72 -7.67 6.99
C ALA A 153 11.26 -9.14 6.98
N GLN A 154 10.29 -9.48 7.83
CA GLN A 154 9.93 -10.87 8.08
C GLN A 154 8.77 -11.35 7.20
N LYS A 155 7.72 -10.54 7.04
CA LYS A 155 6.56 -10.90 6.25
C LYS A 155 6.27 -9.89 5.15
N LEU A 156 5.87 -10.42 4.00
CA LEU A 156 5.36 -9.64 2.87
C LEU A 156 3.94 -10.10 2.56
N TYR A 157 3.00 -9.15 2.53
CA TYR A 157 1.63 -9.40 2.12
C TYR A 157 1.27 -8.60 0.89
N TYR A 158 0.55 -9.25 -0.02
CA TYR A 158 -0.10 -8.60 -1.14
C TYR A 158 -1.58 -8.40 -0.83
N ALA A 159 -2.07 -7.17 -0.98
CA ALA A 159 -3.49 -6.93 -0.97
C ALA A 159 -4.15 -7.64 -2.16
N VAL A 160 -5.27 -8.32 -1.90
CA VAL A 160 -6.06 -9.04 -2.90
C VAL A 160 -7.50 -8.57 -2.82
N ALA A 161 -8.30 -8.84 -3.80
CA ALA A 161 -9.66 -8.38 -3.98
C ALA A 161 -9.77 -7.00 -4.67
N PRO A 162 -9.91 -7.00 -6.00
CA PRO A 162 -10.25 -5.80 -6.77
C PRO A 162 -11.65 -5.32 -6.35
N PHE A 163 -11.73 -4.12 -5.78
CA PHE A 163 -13.00 -3.60 -5.31
C PHE A 163 -13.94 -3.15 -6.43
N LEU A 164 -13.41 -3.00 -7.66
CA LEU A 164 -14.20 -2.72 -8.86
C LEU A 164 -14.76 -3.97 -9.55
N ALA A 165 -14.40 -5.18 -9.11
CA ALA A 165 -15.04 -6.39 -9.60
C ALA A 165 -16.48 -6.42 -9.11
N ASN A 166 -17.44 -6.12 -9.98
CA ASN A 166 -18.82 -6.42 -9.68
C ASN A 166 -19.08 -7.91 -9.95
N GLU A 167 -20.09 -8.46 -9.28
CA GLU A 167 -20.46 -9.88 -9.41
C GLU A 167 -20.94 -10.23 -10.83
N GLU A 168 -21.44 -9.24 -11.59
CA GLU A 168 -21.97 -9.40 -12.94
C GLU A 168 -20.86 -9.46 -14.00
N THR A 169 -19.71 -8.87 -13.71
CA THR A 169 -18.57 -8.86 -14.65
C THR A 169 -17.28 -9.17 -13.90
N PRO A 170 -17.01 -10.46 -13.64
CA PRO A 170 -15.76 -10.85 -13.00
C PRO A 170 -14.57 -10.42 -13.87
N PRO A 171 -13.45 -10.00 -13.25
CA PRO A 171 -12.26 -9.63 -14.01
C PRO A 171 -11.80 -10.79 -14.89
N ARG A 172 -11.42 -10.49 -16.15
CA ARG A 172 -10.88 -11.47 -17.10
C ARG A 172 -9.39 -11.79 -16.86
N VAL A 173 -8.93 -11.60 -15.65
CA VAL A 173 -7.54 -11.82 -15.22
C VAL A 173 -7.54 -12.78 -14.03
N ALA A 174 -6.46 -13.57 -13.92
CA ALA A 174 -6.25 -14.38 -12.74
C ALA A 174 -5.95 -13.45 -11.56
N LEU A 175 -6.66 -13.65 -10.46
CA LEU A 175 -6.48 -12.90 -9.22
C LEU A 175 -5.61 -13.69 -8.25
N VAL A 176 -4.89 -12.96 -7.42
CA VAL A 176 -4.09 -13.53 -6.33
C VAL A 176 -5.04 -14.11 -5.27
N PRO A 177 -4.86 -15.36 -4.79
CA PRO A 177 -5.71 -15.94 -3.76
C PRO A 177 -5.43 -15.33 -2.39
N ALA A 178 -6.45 -15.19 -1.55
CA ALA A 178 -6.28 -14.73 -0.18
C ALA A 178 -5.82 -15.86 0.76
N SER A 179 -4.84 -15.55 1.63
CA SER A 179 -4.43 -16.40 2.75
C SER A 179 -4.74 -15.79 4.12
N LEU A 180 -5.14 -14.50 4.14
CA LEU A 180 -5.53 -13.75 5.33
C LEU A 180 -6.76 -12.92 5.01
N VAL A 181 -7.75 -12.93 5.91
CA VAL A 181 -8.92 -12.05 5.87
C VAL A 181 -8.99 -11.28 7.18
N LEU A 182 -8.96 -9.95 7.10
CA LEU A 182 -9.15 -9.07 8.24
C LEU A 182 -10.58 -8.53 8.23
N THR A 183 -11.33 -8.81 9.29
CA THR A 183 -12.66 -8.22 9.51
C THR A 183 -12.50 -6.92 10.30
N LEU A 184 -13.07 -5.83 9.81
CA LEU A 184 -12.82 -4.50 10.34
C LEU A 184 -13.83 -4.05 11.42
N GLY A 185 -15.03 -4.63 11.44
CA GLY A 185 -16.05 -4.22 12.41
C GLY A 185 -16.30 -2.69 12.37
N GLU A 186 -16.15 -2.04 13.52
CA GLU A 186 -16.35 -0.60 13.67
C GLU A 186 -15.32 0.25 12.91
N LEU A 187 -14.13 -0.29 12.64
CA LEU A 187 -13.09 0.41 11.87
C LEU A 187 -13.51 0.71 10.43
N LYS A 188 -14.52 0.01 9.91
CA LYS A 188 -15.07 0.28 8.58
C LYS A 188 -15.51 1.73 8.41
N ALA A 189 -16.19 2.29 9.41
CA ALA A 189 -16.64 3.69 9.35
C ALA A 189 -15.45 4.67 9.28
N LYS A 190 -14.43 4.42 10.10
CA LYS A 190 -13.19 5.21 10.12
C LYS A 190 -12.40 5.08 8.82
N LYS A 191 -12.38 3.89 8.19
CA LYS A 191 -11.79 3.68 6.87
C LYS A 191 -12.48 4.53 5.78
N ILE A 192 -13.80 4.61 5.81
CA ILE A 192 -14.57 5.47 4.89
C ILE A 192 -14.27 6.93 5.16
N GLU A 193 -14.22 7.36 6.41
CA GLU A 193 -13.85 8.72 6.80
C GLU A 193 -12.46 9.11 6.31
N ALA A 194 -11.48 8.20 6.41
CA ALA A 194 -10.14 8.41 5.87
C ALA A 194 -10.17 8.63 4.35
N PHE A 195 -10.91 7.81 3.61
CA PHE A 195 -11.06 7.99 2.16
C PHE A 195 -11.72 9.33 1.80
N GLN A 196 -12.65 9.82 2.62
CA GLN A 196 -13.32 11.11 2.42
C GLN A 196 -12.37 12.32 2.57
N GLN A 197 -11.19 12.14 3.17
CA GLN A 197 -10.17 13.19 3.21
C GLN A 197 -9.59 13.49 1.82
N HIS A 198 -9.69 12.55 0.88
CA HIS A 198 -9.29 12.73 -0.51
C HIS A 198 -10.37 13.48 -1.30
N THR A 199 -10.53 14.76 -1.00
CA THR A 199 -11.60 15.62 -1.54
C THR A 199 -11.50 15.80 -3.06
N THR A 200 -10.28 15.77 -3.63
CA THR A 200 -10.08 15.75 -5.09
C THR A 200 -10.68 14.50 -5.75
N GLN A 201 -10.87 13.41 -4.98
CA GLN A 201 -11.46 12.15 -5.43
C GLN A 201 -12.94 11.99 -5.04
N ALA A 202 -13.61 13.07 -4.59
CA ALA A 202 -14.99 13.02 -4.12
C ALA A 202 -15.96 12.45 -5.17
N GLU A 203 -15.76 12.76 -6.46
CA GLU A 203 -16.58 12.20 -7.55
C GLU A 203 -16.38 10.69 -7.71
N LEU A 204 -15.14 10.19 -7.55
CA LEU A 204 -14.87 8.76 -7.55
C LEU A 204 -15.54 8.10 -6.35
N LEU A 205 -15.37 8.68 -5.17
CA LEU A 205 -15.99 8.19 -3.94
C LEU A 205 -17.51 8.08 -4.09
N ALA A 206 -18.17 9.10 -4.66
CA ALA A 206 -19.61 9.08 -4.89
C ALA A 206 -20.03 7.94 -5.83
N LYS A 207 -19.27 7.70 -6.91
CA LYS A 207 -19.54 6.61 -7.88
C LYS A 207 -19.40 5.22 -7.27
N VAL A 208 -18.41 5.02 -6.37
CA VAL A 208 -18.10 3.71 -5.80
C VAL A 208 -18.68 3.49 -4.40
N LYS A 209 -19.41 4.46 -3.85
CA LYS A 209 -19.93 4.44 -2.48
C LYS A 209 -20.63 3.14 -2.12
N ALA A 210 -21.56 2.67 -2.95
CA ALA A 210 -22.28 1.42 -2.69
C ALA A 210 -21.36 0.18 -2.63
N VAL A 211 -20.29 0.17 -3.46
CA VAL A 211 -19.28 -0.88 -3.44
C VAL A 211 -18.48 -0.81 -2.15
N LEU A 212 -18.05 0.39 -1.74
CA LEU A 212 -17.29 0.58 -0.51
C LEU A 212 -18.11 0.19 0.74
N GLU A 213 -19.38 0.58 0.77
CA GLU A 213 -20.29 0.17 1.86
C GLU A 213 -20.43 -1.35 1.97
N ARG A 214 -20.33 -2.08 0.87
CA ARG A 214 -20.38 -3.54 0.86
C ARG A 214 -19.03 -4.16 1.20
N THR A 215 -17.93 -3.67 0.65
CA THR A 215 -16.62 -4.33 0.65
C THR A 215 -15.66 -3.85 1.73
N PHE A 216 -15.77 -2.61 2.21
CA PHE A 216 -14.83 -2.04 3.19
C PHE A 216 -14.90 -2.65 4.59
N GLY A 217 -15.81 -3.60 4.84
CA GLY A 217 -15.87 -4.35 6.09
C GLY A 217 -14.80 -5.43 6.21
N GLU A 218 -14.12 -5.78 5.12
CA GLU A 218 -13.06 -6.77 5.08
C GLU A 218 -11.88 -6.29 4.24
N GLU A 219 -10.69 -6.72 4.62
CA GLU A 219 -9.48 -6.65 3.78
C GLU A 219 -8.91 -8.05 3.62
N LYS A 220 -8.42 -8.35 2.42
CA LYS A 220 -7.89 -9.67 2.07
C LYS A 220 -6.47 -9.55 1.60
N TYR A 221 -5.62 -10.47 2.04
CA TYR A 221 -4.20 -10.48 1.74
C TYR A 221 -3.71 -11.88 1.37
N LEU A 222 -2.68 -11.94 0.52
CA LEU A 222 -1.87 -13.13 0.31
C LEU A 222 -0.56 -12.96 1.08
N LEU A 223 -0.19 -13.93 1.91
CA LEU A 223 1.17 -14.05 2.44
C LEU A 223 2.12 -14.45 1.32
N ALA A 224 2.92 -13.48 0.82
CA ALA A 224 3.84 -13.67 -0.28
C ALA A 224 5.23 -14.13 0.18
N ALA A 225 5.64 -13.77 1.40
CA ALA A 225 6.87 -14.24 2.03
C ALA A 225 6.73 -14.26 3.55
N ALA A 226 7.37 -15.25 4.20
CA ALA A 226 7.44 -15.41 5.65
C ALA A 226 8.77 -16.08 6.05
N PRO A 227 9.18 -16.01 7.35
CA PRO A 227 10.30 -16.76 7.85
C PRO A 227 10.04 -18.27 7.74
N GLY A 228 11.04 -19.01 7.24
CA GLY A 228 10.98 -20.46 7.14
C GLY A 228 10.11 -20.99 6.00
N MET A 229 10.19 -22.31 5.78
CA MET A 229 9.30 -23.00 4.84
C MET A 229 8.00 -23.36 5.55
N ARG A 230 6.88 -22.87 5.03
CA ARG A 230 5.55 -23.16 5.55
C ARG A 230 4.66 -23.72 4.46
N SER A 231 3.84 -24.71 4.79
CA SER A 231 2.55 -24.89 4.13
C SER A 231 1.61 -23.86 4.75
N SER A 232 1.05 -22.97 3.94
CA SER A 232 0.25 -21.85 4.44
C SER A 232 -1.21 -22.29 4.70
N PRO A 233 -1.63 -22.57 5.96
CA PRO A 233 -3.03 -22.46 6.31
C PRO A 233 -3.48 -21.00 6.23
N LEU A 234 -4.78 -20.77 6.25
CA LEU A 234 -5.34 -19.42 6.41
C LEU A 234 -4.78 -18.80 7.69
N GLU A 235 -4.17 -17.64 7.57
CA GLU A 235 -3.74 -16.86 8.71
C GLU A 235 -4.93 -16.05 9.26
N THR A 236 -4.93 -15.84 10.56
CA THR A 236 -5.91 -14.99 11.26
C THR A 236 -5.25 -13.74 11.83
N ASP A 237 -3.92 -13.69 11.84
CA ASP A 237 -3.13 -12.60 12.39
C ASP A 237 -1.86 -12.40 11.57
N MET A 238 -1.71 -11.21 10.96
CA MET A 238 -0.51 -10.90 10.16
C MET A 238 0.75 -10.70 11.00
N PHE A 239 0.62 -10.53 12.31
CA PHE A 239 1.74 -10.38 13.25
C PHE A 239 2.12 -11.68 13.95
N ALA A 240 1.40 -12.80 13.71
CA ALA A 240 1.75 -14.10 14.26
C ALA A 240 3.16 -14.53 13.79
N ASP A 241 3.86 -15.28 14.64
CA ASP A 241 5.16 -15.88 14.33
C ASP A 241 6.26 -14.90 13.87
N LEU A 242 6.22 -13.65 14.29
CA LEU A 242 7.34 -12.73 14.13
C LEU A 242 8.44 -13.11 15.15
N GLU A 243 9.70 -13.05 14.71
CA GLU A 243 10.87 -13.17 15.59
C GLU A 243 11.14 -11.82 16.27
N GLU A 244 11.61 -11.86 17.52
CA GLU A 244 12.01 -10.67 18.29
C GLU A 244 13.28 -10.00 17.74
#